data_28bf846e5c662d97ca9efe24144c1d9d
#
_entry.id   28bf846e5c662d97ca9efe24144c1d9d
#
_cell.length_a   1.000
_cell.length_b   1.000
_cell.length_c   1.000
_cell.angle_alpha   90.00
_cell.angle_beta   90.00
_cell.angle_gamma   90.00
#
_symmetry.space_group_name_H-M   'P 1'
#
loop_
_entity.id
_entity.type
_entity.pdbx_description
1 polymer ?
#
loop_
_entity_poly.entity_id
_entity_poly.type
_entity_poly.pdbx_seq_one_letter_code
_entity_poly.pdbx_strand_id
1 'polypeptide(L)'
;MTIIPAIDIIEGNCVRLEQGDYKKITVYDKNPLDVARQFEDAGLKRLHLVDLDGAKAGAVKNWKVLETIAGKTNLFIDFGGGIKTEKDVQIVFDSGAALTTIGSIATENENEFRSWIQKFGAAKFFLGADVKNEKIAIHGWQKITDIDMYDFIKKYLDKKVTQIFCTDVNKDGKLQGPSLDLYKNILERFPDLYFVASGGISSLKDLEELKNIGCSASIVGKAIYENKISLKKLELFNSTN
;
A
#
# COMPACT_ATOMS: atom_id res chain seq x y z
N MET A 1 1.83 -15.25 6.66
CA MET A 1 1.37 -14.04 5.94
C MET A 1 1.94 -12.79 6.62
N THR A 2 2.56 -11.89 5.89
CA THR A 2 3.17 -10.66 6.45
C THR A 2 2.12 -9.58 6.72
N ILE A 3 2.17 -8.92 7.87
CA ILE A 3 1.36 -7.73 8.14
C ILE A 3 2.15 -6.47 7.77
N ILE A 4 1.55 -5.59 7.00
CA ILE A 4 2.11 -4.31 6.56
C ILE A 4 1.24 -3.20 7.13
N PRO A 5 1.65 -2.54 8.25
CA PRO A 5 0.91 -1.38 8.73
C PRO A 5 1.05 -0.22 7.74
N ALA A 6 0.02 0.64 7.69
CA ALA A 6 0.01 1.80 6.80
C ALA A 6 0.07 3.11 7.58
N ILE A 7 0.88 4.04 7.11
CA ILE A 7 0.90 5.45 7.52
C ILE A 7 0.61 6.32 6.31
N ASP A 8 -0.44 7.14 6.38
CA ASP A 8 -0.71 8.20 5.42
C ASP A 8 -0.20 9.53 5.98
N ILE A 9 0.41 10.37 5.13
CA ILE A 9 1.03 11.63 5.55
C ILE A 9 0.35 12.80 4.86
N ILE A 10 -0.08 13.79 5.66
CA ILE A 10 -0.45 15.14 5.22
C ILE A 10 0.28 16.14 6.10
N GLU A 11 0.98 17.10 5.48
CA GLU A 11 1.72 18.16 6.17
C GLU A 11 2.67 17.61 7.27
N GLY A 12 3.28 16.44 6.98
CA GLY A 12 4.19 15.78 7.91
C GLY A 12 3.51 15.04 9.06
N ASN A 13 2.19 14.99 9.16
CA ASN A 13 1.44 14.32 10.21
C ASN A 13 0.90 12.97 9.73
N CYS A 14 0.75 12.03 10.67
CA CYS A 14 0.09 10.74 10.45
C CYS A 14 -1.43 10.92 10.46
N VAL A 15 -2.06 10.64 9.32
CA VAL A 15 -3.50 10.87 9.11
C VAL A 15 -4.20 9.66 8.50
N ARG A 16 -5.52 9.73 8.42
CA ARG A 16 -6.35 8.85 7.56
C ARG A 16 -7.44 9.68 6.91
N LEU A 17 -7.70 9.37 5.65
CA LEU A 17 -8.86 9.87 4.93
C LEU A 17 -10.03 8.87 5.04
N GLU A 18 -11.25 9.35 5.08
CA GLU A 18 -12.41 8.49 4.89
C GLU A 18 -12.65 8.31 3.39
N GLN A 19 -12.41 7.09 2.89
CA GLN A 19 -12.59 6.74 1.47
C GLN A 19 -11.88 7.70 0.48
N GLY A 20 -10.69 8.18 0.82
CA GLY A 20 -9.92 9.10 -0.03
C GLY A 20 -10.42 10.56 -0.04
N ASP A 21 -11.41 10.90 0.78
CA ASP A 21 -11.96 12.27 0.83
C ASP A 21 -11.08 13.20 1.67
N TYR A 22 -10.37 14.11 1.03
CA TYR A 22 -9.54 15.14 1.68
C TYR A 22 -10.31 16.14 2.55
N LYS A 23 -11.64 16.14 2.53
CA LYS A 23 -12.46 16.94 3.44
C LYS A 23 -12.73 16.23 4.76
N LYS A 24 -12.42 14.94 4.83
CA LYS A 24 -12.66 14.08 5.99
C LYS A 24 -11.35 13.48 6.48
N ILE A 25 -10.50 14.33 7.06
CA ILE A 25 -9.18 13.97 7.59
C ILE A 25 -9.31 13.73 9.09
N THR A 26 -8.79 12.59 9.56
CA THR A 26 -8.53 12.34 10.97
C THR A 26 -7.02 12.34 11.19
N VAL A 27 -6.53 13.20 12.08
CA VAL A 27 -5.12 13.21 12.50
C VAL A 27 -5.00 12.28 13.70
N TYR A 28 -4.16 11.25 13.60
CA TYR A 28 -3.91 10.28 14.65
C TYR A 28 -2.64 10.59 15.45
N ASP A 29 -1.61 11.10 14.80
CA ASP A 29 -0.36 11.49 15.43
C ASP A 29 0.32 12.63 14.65
N LYS A 30 1.06 13.47 15.36
CA LYS A 30 1.87 14.54 14.75
C LYS A 30 3.28 14.07 14.38
N ASN A 31 3.68 12.88 14.81
CA ASN A 31 5.01 12.34 14.58
C ASN A 31 4.96 10.95 13.93
N PRO A 32 5.02 10.84 12.59
CA PRO A 32 5.02 9.55 11.89
C PRO A 32 6.18 8.61 12.32
N LEU A 33 7.32 9.15 12.78
CA LEU A 33 8.42 8.33 13.26
C LEU A 33 8.04 7.57 14.55
N ASP A 34 7.31 8.20 15.47
CA ASP A 34 6.93 7.52 16.72
C ASP A 34 5.92 6.41 16.43
N VAL A 35 5.02 6.62 15.47
CA VAL A 35 4.10 5.56 15.00
C VAL A 35 4.88 4.42 14.32
N ALA A 36 5.85 4.74 13.47
CA ALA A 36 6.69 3.73 12.81
C ALA A 36 7.49 2.90 13.81
N ARG A 37 8.04 3.52 14.86
CA ARG A 37 8.72 2.83 15.95
C ARG A 37 7.79 1.89 16.72
N GLN A 38 6.57 2.33 17.04
CA GLN A 38 5.59 1.45 17.70
C GLN A 38 5.30 0.21 16.85
N PHE A 39 5.27 0.34 15.52
CA PHE A 39 5.12 -0.81 14.62
C PHE A 39 6.35 -1.72 14.63
N GLU A 40 7.56 -1.15 14.61
CA GLU A 40 8.80 -1.91 14.70
C GLU A 40 8.92 -2.64 16.03
N ASP A 41 8.63 -1.96 17.16
CA ASP A 41 8.65 -2.51 18.53
C ASP A 41 7.64 -3.66 18.70
N ALA A 42 6.51 -3.61 17.96
CA ALA A 42 5.55 -4.71 17.88
C ALA A 42 5.99 -5.85 16.93
N GLY A 43 7.25 -5.86 16.49
CA GLY A 43 7.82 -6.92 15.64
C GLY A 43 7.38 -6.87 14.16
N LEU A 44 6.67 -5.81 13.73
CA LEU A 44 6.34 -5.63 12.31
C LEU A 44 7.61 -5.25 11.54
N LYS A 45 7.76 -5.77 10.31
CA LYS A 45 9.00 -5.64 9.53
C LYS A 45 8.84 -4.76 8.29
N ARG A 46 7.61 -4.51 7.86
CA ARG A 46 7.30 -3.69 6.68
C ARG A 46 6.47 -2.49 7.08
N LEU A 47 6.50 -1.44 6.25
CA LEU A 47 5.68 -0.25 6.39
C LEU A 47 5.21 0.21 5.00
N HIS A 48 3.91 0.41 4.85
CA HIS A 48 3.32 1.08 3.70
C HIS A 48 3.14 2.57 4.03
N LEU A 49 3.91 3.45 3.36
CA LEU A 49 3.97 4.88 3.63
C LEU A 49 3.41 5.66 2.44
N VAL A 50 2.36 6.46 2.65
CA VAL A 50 1.65 7.17 1.58
C VAL A 50 1.72 8.67 1.77
N ASP A 51 2.33 9.36 0.80
CA ASP A 51 2.38 10.82 0.70
C ASP A 51 1.11 11.37 0.04
N LEU A 52 0.12 11.71 0.86
CA LEU A 52 -1.16 12.25 0.36
C LEU A 52 -1.03 13.67 -0.19
N ASP A 53 -0.09 14.49 0.34
CA ASP A 53 0.24 15.79 -0.27
C ASP A 53 0.84 15.59 -1.66
N GLY A 54 1.73 14.62 -1.78
CA GLY A 54 2.32 14.25 -3.07
C GLY A 54 1.28 13.73 -4.06
N ALA A 55 0.38 12.86 -3.61
CA ALA A 55 -0.71 12.34 -4.44
C ALA A 55 -1.60 13.47 -4.98
N LYS A 56 -1.91 14.47 -4.16
CA LYS A 56 -2.67 15.66 -4.54
C LYS A 56 -1.90 16.59 -5.46
N ALA A 57 -0.60 16.77 -5.20
CA ALA A 57 0.26 17.70 -5.94
C ALA A 57 0.82 17.13 -7.26
N GLY A 58 0.77 15.81 -7.45
CA GLY A 58 1.40 15.13 -8.58
C GLY A 58 2.94 15.18 -8.54
N ALA A 59 3.54 15.29 -7.35
CA ALA A 59 4.98 15.27 -7.13
C ALA A 59 5.26 14.89 -5.65
N VAL A 60 6.34 14.17 -5.38
CA VAL A 60 6.73 13.76 -4.01
C VAL A 60 6.95 15.00 -3.12
N LYS A 61 6.34 15.04 -1.94
CA LYS A 61 6.39 16.14 -0.97
C LYS A 61 7.03 15.76 0.36
N ASN A 62 6.59 14.64 0.95
CA ASN A 62 6.98 14.24 2.30
C ASN A 62 8.21 13.30 2.33
N TRP A 63 9.15 13.43 1.38
CA TRP A 63 10.36 12.61 1.32
C TRP A 63 11.24 12.74 2.58
N LYS A 64 11.22 13.90 3.29
CA LYS A 64 11.96 14.06 4.55
C LYS A 64 11.40 13.21 5.69
N VAL A 65 10.09 12.96 5.69
CA VAL A 65 9.47 12.03 6.64
C VAL A 65 9.93 10.62 6.35
N LEU A 66 9.94 10.21 5.07
CA LEU A 66 10.49 8.92 4.63
C LEU A 66 11.95 8.77 5.07
N GLU A 67 12.81 9.74 4.76
CA GLU A 67 14.24 9.74 5.14
C GLU A 67 14.42 9.60 6.66
N THR A 68 13.58 10.31 7.44
CA THR A 68 13.62 10.25 8.90
C THR A 68 13.25 8.85 9.42
N ILE A 69 12.19 8.25 8.89
CA ILE A 69 11.75 6.90 9.31
C ILE A 69 12.78 5.86 8.86
N ALA A 70 13.22 5.89 7.60
CA ALA A 70 14.21 4.96 7.06
C ALA A 70 15.55 5.02 7.80
N GLY A 71 16.00 6.21 8.20
CA GLY A 71 17.25 6.40 8.93
C GLY A 71 17.17 6.03 10.42
N LYS A 72 15.98 5.84 10.99
CA LYS A 72 15.76 5.63 12.44
C LYS A 72 14.99 4.36 12.80
N THR A 73 14.66 3.54 11.82
CA THR A 73 14.03 2.22 11.95
C THR A 73 14.67 1.23 10.98
N ASN A 74 14.47 -0.07 11.20
CA ASN A 74 14.86 -1.13 10.29
C ASN A 74 13.67 -1.64 9.44
N LEU A 75 12.63 -0.85 9.32
CA LEU A 75 11.44 -1.23 8.56
C LEU A 75 11.74 -1.27 7.06
N PHE A 76 11.27 -2.31 6.40
CA PHE A 76 11.25 -2.39 4.94
C PHE A 76 10.09 -1.52 4.41
N ILE A 77 10.41 -0.31 3.95
CA ILE A 77 9.43 0.71 3.62
C ILE A 77 9.12 0.66 2.13
N ASP A 78 7.86 0.55 1.78
CA ASP A 78 7.34 0.95 0.48
C ASP A 78 6.71 2.35 0.59
N PHE A 79 7.00 3.20 -0.40
CA PHE A 79 6.55 4.60 -0.40
C PHE A 79 5.82 4.94 -1.69
N GLY A 80 4.64 5.55 -1.54
CA GLY A 80 3.80 5.99 -2.65
C GLY A 80 3.21 7.38 -2.44
N GLY A 81 2.62 7.91 -3.52
CA GLY A 81 1.99 9.23 -3.53
C GLY A 81 2.80 10.26 -4.32
N GLY A 82 2.22 10.77 -5.40
CA GLY A 82 2.80 11.84 -6.22
C GLY A 82 3.91 11.45 -7.18
N ILE A 83 4.23 10.18 -7.34
CA ILE A 83 5.31 9.70 -8.21
C ILE A 83 4.87 9.77 -9.67
N LYS A 84 5.39 10.74 -10.41
CA LYS A 84 5.02 11.03 -11.79
C LYS A 84 6.21 11.10 -12.75
N THR A 85 7.42 11.24 -12.23
CA THR A 85 8.66 11.36 -13.01
C THR A 85 9.74 10.41 -12.49
N GLU A 86 10.72 10.11 -13.33
CA GLU A 86 11.91 9.34 -12.91
C GLU A 86 12.64 10.02 -11.73
N LYS A 87 12.63 11.35 -11.69
CA LYS A 87 13.20 12.12 -10.58
C LYS A 87 12.48 11.83 -9.25
N ASP A 88 11.14 11.69 -9.27
CA ASP A 88 10.39 11.32 -8.07
C ASP A 88 10.79 9.92 -7.59
N VAL A 89 10.93 8.96 -8.52
CA VAL A 89 11.42 7.61 -8.20
C VAL A 89 12.80 7.66 -7.54
N GLN A 90 13.72 8.46 -8.10
CA GLN A 90 15.07 8.60 -7.55
C GLN A 90 15.03 9.23 -6.15
N ILE A 91 14.24 10.29 -5.93
CA ILE A 91 14.06 10.93 -4.60
C ILE A 91 13.59 9.88 -3.57
N VAL A 92 12.63 9.03 -3.93
CA VAL A 92 12.09 8.01 -3.04
C VAL A 92 13.17 7.00 -2.63
N PHE A 93 13.97 6.52 -3.57
CA PHE A 93 15.06 5.58 -3.25
C PHE A 93 16.18 6.25 -2.46
N ASP A 94 16.59 7.47 -2.82
CA ASP A 94 17.63 8.23 -2.12
C ASP A 94 17.20 8.56 -0.67
N SER A 95 15.90 8.68 -0.42
CA SER A 95 15.31 8.87 0.92
C SER A 95 15.14 7.57 1.72
N GLY A 96 15.58 6.42 1.17
CA GLY A 96 15.69 5.16 1.90
C GLY A 96 14.50 4.20 1.74
N ALA A 97 13.56 4.42 0.82
CA ALA A 97 12.54 3.42 0.53
C ALA A 97 13.15 2.18 -0.12
N ALA A 98 12.68 1.01 0.28
CA ALA A 98 13.04 -0.27 -0.32
C ALA A 98 12.29 -0.50 -1.64
N LEU A 99 11.02 -0.08 -1.67
CA LEU A 99 10.15 -0.16 -2.85
C LEU A 99 9.47 1.19 -3.11
N THR A 100 9.19 1.43 -4.38
CA THR A 100 8.36 2.54 -4.83
C THR A 100 6.96 2.03 -5.15
N THR A 101 5.94 2.55 -4.48
CA THR A 101 4.54 2.20 -4.73
C THR A 101 4.01 2.98 -5.92
N ILE A 102 3.56 2.26 -6.93
CA ILE A 102 3.08 2.80 -8.21
C ILE A 102 1.57 2.58 -8.34
N GLY A 103 0.84 3.65 -8.60
CA GLY A 103 -0.61 3.64 -8.89
C GLY A 103 -0.90 4.19 -10.29
N SER A 104 -1.50 5.38 -10.37
CA SER A 104 -2.07 5.97 -11.60
C SER A 104 -1.13 6.01 -12.80
N ILE A 105 0.19 6.22 -12.62
CA ILE A 105 1.15 6.30 -13.73
C ILE A 105 1.20 4.99 -14.55
N ALA A 106 0.97 3.85 -13.89
CA ALA A 106 0.94 2.56 -14.56
C ALA A 106 -0.20 2.45 -15.61
N THR A 107 -1.24 3.25 -15.48
CA THR A 107 -2.34 3.32 -16.46
C THR A 107 -2.24 4.51 -17.38
N GLU A 108 -1.72 5.64 -16.92
CA GLU A 108 -1.71 6.91 -17.65
C GLU A 108 -0.52 7.06 -18.58
N ASN A 109 0.63 6.54 -18.18
CA ASN A 109 1.87 6.59 -18.97
C ASN A 109 2.70 5.31 -18.82
N GLU A 110 2.22 4.24 -19.45
CA GLU A 110 2.88 2.94 -19.42
C GLU A 110 4.32 2.96 -19.94
N ASN A 111 4.62 3.79 -20.93
CA ASN A 111 5.97 3.87 -21.50
C ASN A 111 6.94 4.43 -20.48
N GLU A 112 6.53 5.43 -19.73
CA GLU A 112 7.31 6.00 -18.64
C GLU A 112 7.55 4.97 -17.54
N PHE A 113 6.50 4.30 -17.05
CA PHE A 113 6.66 3.28 -16.02
C PHE A 113 7.51 2.09 -16.52
N ARG A 114 7.39 1.72 -17.81
CA ARG A 114 8.25 0.69 -18.41
C ARG A 114 9.73 1.11 -18.41
N SER A 115 10.04 2.37 -18.69
CA SER A 115 11.40 2.89 -18.64
C SER A 115 11.98 2.80 -17.22
N TRP A 116 11.16 3.07 -16.19
CA TRP A 116 11.59 2.91 -14.79
C TRP A 116 11.85 1.45 -14.43
N ILE A 117 10.99 0.52 -14.88
CA ILE A 117 11.22 -0.92 -14.69
C ILE A 117 12.55 -1.35 -15.29
N GLN A 118 12.89 -0.86 -16.49
CA GLN A 118 14.16 -1.15 -17.16
C GLN A 118 15.35 -0.56 -16.40
N LYS A 119 15.21 0.65 -15.88
CA LYS A 119 16.31 1.37 -15.21
C LYS A 119 16.57 0.88 -13.79
N PHE A 120 15.52 0.73 -12.98
CA PHE A 120 15.63 0.44 -11.55
C PHE A 120 15.42 -1.04 -11.22
N GLY A 121 14.88 -1.83 -12.15
CA GLY A 121 14.50 -3.22 -11.96
C GLY A 121 13.07 -3.41 -11.47
N ALA A 122 12.37 -4.42 -11.99
CA ALA A 122 10.97 -4.70 -11.67
C ALA A 122 10.73 -4.97 -10.18
N ALA A 123 11.68 -5.59 -9.50
CA ALA A 123 11.61 -5.90 -8.06
C ALA A 123 11.60 -4.67 -7.15
N LYS A 124 11.89 -3.48 -7.68
CA LYS A 124 11.87 -2.21 -6.95
C LYS A 124 10.48 -1.54 -6.90
N PHE A 125 9.50 -2.13 -7.57
CA PHE A 125 8.16 -1.55 -7.66
C PHE A 125 7.12 -2.42 -6.97
N PHE A 126 6.28 -1.76 -6.18
CA PHE A 126 5.08 -2.31 -5.55
C PHE A 126 3.87 -1.72 -6.26
N LEU A 127 3.18 -2.53 -7.06
CA LEU A 127 2.10 -2.04 -7.94
C LEU A 127 0.76 -2.05 -7.21
N GLY A 128 0.08 -0.91 -7.18
CA GLY A 128 -1.27 -0.77 -6.68
C GLY A 128 -2.31 -1.08 -7.76
N ALA A 129 -3.16 -2.05 -7.49
CA ALA A 129 -4.36 -2.36 -8.26
C ALA A 129 -5.60 -2.01 -7.42
N ASP A 130 -5.81 -0.72 -7.17
CA ASP A 130 -7.03 -0.26 -6.51
C ASP A 130 -8.21 -0.46 -7.46
N VAL A 131 -9.29 -1.07 -6.97
CA VAL A 131 -10.40 -1.49 -7.83
C VAL A 131 -11.75 -1.09 -7.28
N LYS A 132 -12.66 -0.79 -8.21
CA LYS A 132 -14.09 -0.70 -7.95
C LYS A 132 -14.81 -1.51 -9.03
N ASN A 133 -15.54 -2.55 -8.59
CA ASN A 133 -16.23 -3.47 -9.49
C ASN A 133 -15.27 -4.07 -10.54
N GLU A 134 -14.11 -4.55 -10.10
CA GLU A 134 -13.04 -5.17 -10.91
C GLU A 134 -12.42 -4.24 -11.99
N LYS A 135 -12.72 -2.94 -11.96
CA LYS A 135 -12.10 -1.92 -12.82
C LYS A 135 -11.08 -1.12 -12.03
N ILE A 136 -9.94 -0.81 -12.66
CA ILE A 136 -8.86 -0.05 -12.03
C ILE A 136 -9.31 1.37 -11.70
N ALA A 137 -9.10 1.77 -10.45
CA ALA A 137 -9.33 3.11 -9.93
C ALA A 137 -8.01 3.89 -9.83
N ILE A 138 -8.02 5.15 -10.20
CA ILE A 138 -6.85 6.03 -10.21
C ILE A 138 -7.16 7.38 -9.56
N HIS A 139 -6.11 8.21 -9.36
CA HIS A 139 -6.23 9.55 -8.74
C HIS A 139 -6.85 9.52 -7.34
N GLY A 140 -6.39 8.62 -6.47
CA GLY A 140 -7.02 8.48 -5.15
C GLY A 140 -8.50 8.12 -5.25
N TRP A 141 -8.82 7.22 -6.23
CA TRP A 141 -10.14 6.63 -6.49
C TRP A 141 -11.17 7.59 -7.09
N GLN A 142 -10.75 8.79 -7.50
CA GLN A 142 -11.65 9.79 -8.10
C GLN A 142 -12.08 9.44 -9.53
N LYS A 143 -11.32 8.59 -10.20
CA LYS A 143 -11.61 8.14 -11.56
C LYS A 143 -11.55 6.62 -11.64
N ILE A 144 -12.63 6.01 -12.12
CA ILE A 144 -12.66 4.60 -12.49
C ILE A 144 -12.37 4.51 -13.98
N THR A 145 -11.46 3.62 -14.36
CA THR A 145 -11.10 3.36 -15.75
C THR A 145 -11.93 2.20 -16.32
N ASP A 146 -11.85 1.98 -17.64
CA ASP A 146 -12.41 0.79 -18.28
C ASP A 146 -11.47 -0.42 -18.25
N ILE A 147 -10.27 -0.25 -17.63
CA ILE A 147 -9.25 -1.29 -17.60
C ILE A 147 -9.68 -2.38 -16.61
N ASP A 148 -9.74 -3.60 -17.10
CA ASP A 148 -9.99 -4.78 -16.31
C ASP A 148 -8.80 -5.06 -15.39
N MET A 149 -9.09 -5.41 -14.15
CA MET A 149 -8.07 -5.66 -13.13
C MET A 149 -7.16 -6.85 -13.48
N TYR A 150 -7.74 -7.93 -14.02
CA TYR A 150 -6.96 -9.13 -14.35
C TYR A 150 -6.02 -8.88 -15.52
N ASP A 151 -6.49 -8.12 -16.54
CA ASP A 151 -5.66 -7.70 -17.65
C ASP A 151 -4.53 -6.78 -17.20
N PHE A 152 -4.80 -5.89 -16.25
CA PHE A 152 -3.81 -5.00 -15.64
C PHE A 152 -2.74 -5.80 -14.88
N ILE A 153 -3.15 -6.71 -14.01
CA ILE A 153 -2.24 -7.57 -13.24
C ILE A 153 -1.37 -8.40 -14.19
N LYS A 154 -2.00 -9.11 -15.16
CA LYS A 154 -1.28 -9.91 -16.15
C LYS A 154 -0.22 -9.11 -16.90
N LYS A 155 -0.58 -7.92 -17.37
CA LYS A 155 0.30 -7.02 -18.10
C LYS A 155 1.59 -6.70 -17.35
N TYR A 156 1.50 -6.48 -16.02
CA TYR A 156 2.68 -6.13 -15.22
C TYR A 156 3.43 -7.37 -14.72
N LEU A 157 2.78 -8.49 -14.50
CA LEU A 157 3.45 -9.78 -14.29
C LEU A 157 4.32 -10.16 -15.50
N ASP A 158 3.84 -9.96 -16.73
CA ASP A 158 4.62 -10.18 -17.96
C ASP A 158 5.88 -9.30 -18.00
N LYS A 159 5.85 -8.13 -17.33
CA LYS A 159 7.02 -7.23 -17.13
C LYS A 159 7.83 -7.54 -15.87
N LYS A 160 7.57 -8.66 -15.20
CA LYS A 160 8.27 -9.14 -13.98
C LYS A 160 8.03 -8.28 -12.73
N VAL A 161 6.99 -7.44 -12.71
CA VAL A 161 6.52 -6.78 -11.47
C VAL A 161 5.64 -7.77 -10.73
N THR A 162 6.20 -8.45 -9.73
CA THR A 162 5.56 -9.59 -9.05
C THR A 162 4.94 -9.22 -7.70
N GLN A 163 5.19 -8.02 -7.18
CA GLN A 163 4.60 -7.55 -5.93
C GLN A 163 3.45 -6.60 -6.24
N ILE A 164 2.22 -7.05 -5.99
CA ILE A 164 1.01 -6.27 -6.29
C ILE A 164 0.10 -6.29 -5.07
N PHE A 165 -0.42 -5.11 -4.69
CA PHE A 165 -1.54 -5.04 -3.75
C PHE A 165 -2.82 -4.67 -4.47
N CYS A 166 -3.93 -5.16 -3.93
CA CYS A 166 -5.27 -4.80 -4.41
C CYS A 166 -6.08 -4.23 -3.25
N THR A 167 -6.59 -3.00 -3.45
CA THR A 167 -7.55 -2.39 -2.54
C THR A 167 -8.94 -2.41 -3.19
N ASP A 168 -9.90 -3.11 -2.56
CA ASP A 168 -11.30 -2.88 -2.92
C ASP A 168 -11.78 -1.56 -2.31
N VAL A 169 -11.92 -0.56 -3.18
CA VAL A 169 -12.36 0.81 -2.79
C VAL A 169 -13.72 0.79 -2.08
N ASN A 170 -14.60 -0.17 -2.40
CA ASN A 170 -15.89 -0.30 -1.76
C ASN A 170 -15.79 -0.74 -0.29
N LYS A 171 -14.68 -1.36 0.11
CA LYS A 171 -14.43 -1.88 1.46
C LYS A 171 -13.48 -1.01 2.28
N ASP A 172 -12.58 -0.25 1.62
CA ASP A 172 -11.57 0.50 2.35
C ASP A 172 -12.17 1.51 3.33
N GLY A 173 -11.57 1.58 4.51
CA GLY A 173 -11.97 2.46 5.61
C GLY A 173 -13.29 2.10 6.32
N LYS A 174 -14.02 1.06 5.88
CA LYS A 174 -15.33 0.69 6.45
C LYS A 174 -15.27 -0.29 7.62
N LEU A 175 -14.16 -1.01 7.81
CA LEU A 175 -14.02 -2.03 8.85
C LEU A 175 -15.12 -3.11 8.78
N GLN A 176 -15.48 -3.56 7.57
CA GLN A 176 -16.54 -4.53 7.30
C GLN A 176 -16.03 -5.86 6.74
N GLY A 177 -14.76 -6.14 6.93
CA GLY A 177 -14.06 -7.30 6.38
C GLY A 177 -13.55 -7.06 4.96
N PRO A 178 -12.49 -7.79 4.56
CA PRO A 178 -11.87 -7.72 3.23
C PRO A 178 -12.72 -8.40 2.16
N SER A 179 -12.38 -8.18 0.90
CA SER A 179 -13.07 -8.79 -0.26
C SER A 179 -12.47 -10.16 -0.59
N LEU A 180 -12.74 -11.16 0.26
CA LEU A 180 -12.15 -12.50 0.18
C LEU A 180 -12.34 -13.17 -1.18
N ASP A 181 -13.56 -13.12 -1.75
CA ASP A 181 -13.85 -13.74 -3.05
C ASP A 181 -13.03 -13.10 -4.17
N LEU A 182 -12.92 -11.77 -4.17
CA LEU A 182 -12.08 -11.02 -5.12
C LEU A 182 -10.62 -11.49 -5.04
N TYR A 183 -10.08 -11.55 -3.83
CA TYR A 183 -8.67 -11.90 -3.62
C TYR A 183 -8.38 -13.37 -3.94
N LYS A 184 -9.33 -14.26 -3.64
CA LYS A 184 -9.27 -15.67 -4.02
C LYS A 184 -9.22 -15.83 -5.55
N ASN A 185 -10.10 -15.14 -6.28
CA ASN A 185 -10.12 -15.16 -7.75
C ASN A 185 -8.80 -14.65 -8.36
N ILE A 186 -8.17 -13.62 -7.75
CA ILE A 186 -6.85 -13.13 -8.18
C ILE A 186 -5.79 -14.21 -7.99
N LEU A 187 -5.74 -14.84 -6.80
CA LEU A 187 -4.74 -15.84 -6.45
C LEU A 187 -4.89 -17.13 -7.28
N GLU A 188 -6.12 -17.56 -7.56
CA GLU A 188 -6.39 -18.69 -8.45
C GLU A 188 -5.89 -18.43 -9.88
N ARG A 189 -6.02 -17.20 -10.37
CA ARG A 189 -5.59 -16.81 -11.71
C ARG A 189 -4.08 -16.54 -11.81
N PHE A 190 -3.46 -16.07 -10.72
CA PHE A 190 -2.05 -15.68 -10.66
C PHE A 190 -1.34 -16.30 -9.44
N PRO A 191 -1.10 -17.61 -9.42
CA PRO A 191 -0.61 -18.33 -8.24
C PRO A 191 0.82 -17.92 -7.80
N ASP A 192 1.63 -17.40 -8.74
CA ASP A 192 3.02 -16.97 -8.45
C ASP A 192 3.12 -15.50 -8.02
N LEU A 193 1.99 -14.81 -7.87
CA LEU A 193 1.95 -13.42 -7.47
C LEU A 193 2.26 -13.25 -5.98
N TYR A 194 3.20 -12.39 -5.60
CA TYR A 194 3.27 -11.88 -4.23
C TYR A 194 2.10 -10.91 -4.01
N PHE A 195 0.96 -11.50 -3.65
CA PHE A 195 -0.29 -10.77 -3.53
C PHE A 195 -0.47 -10.19 -2.13
N VAL A 196 -0.82 -8.91 -2.08
CA VAL A 196 -1.08 -8.17 -0.85
C VAL A 196 -2.52 -7.67 -0.83
N ALA A 197 -3.29 -8.14 0.14
CA ALA A 197 -4.67 -7.70 0.34
C ALA A 197 -4.72 -6.34 1.05
N SER A 198 -5.62 -5.45 0.62
CA SER A 198 -5.82 -4.12 1.22
C SER A 198 -7.29 -3.73 1.27
N GLY A 199 -7.68 -3.00 2.32
CA GLY A 199 -9.05 -2.50 2.49
C GLY A 199 -9.97 -3.41 3.30
N GLY A 200 -10.81 -2.80 4.14
CA GLY A 200 -11.89 -3.45 4.88
C GLY A 200 -11.50 -4.20 6.15
N ILE A 201 -10.25 -4.55 6.36
CA ILE A 201 -9.78 -5.36 7.49
C ILE A 201 -10.20 -4.74 8.83
N SER A 202 -10.81 -5.54 9.71
CA SER A 202 -11.40 -5.11 10.97
C SER A 202 -11.05 -6.00 12.17
N SER A 203 -10.57 -7.23 11.95
CA SER A 203 -10.35 -8.21 13.00
C SER A 203 -9.18 -9.15 12.68
N LEU A 204 -8.70 -9.89 13.70
CA LEU A 204 -7.73 -10.98 13.48
C LEU A 204 -8.31 -12.11 12.62
N LYS A 205 -9.61 -12.36 12.75
CA LYS A 205 -10.29 -13.35 11.91
C LYS A 205 -10.14 -13.02 10.42
N ASP A 206 -10.27 -11.75 10.05
CA ASP A 206 -10.07 -11.33 8.66
C ASP A 206 -8.65 -11.64 8.18
N LEU A 207 -7.63 -11.45 9.04
CA LEU A 207 -6.23 -11.77 8.72
C LEU A 207 -6.01 -13.29 8.58
N GLU A 208 -6.65 -14.10 9.42
CA GLU A 208 -6.62 -15.55 9.33
C GLU A 208 -7.28 -16.03 8.02
N GLU A 209 -8.42 -15.46 7.66
CA GLU A 209 -9.11 -15.78 6.40
C GLU A 209 -8.25 -15.40 5.18
N LEU A 210 -7.63 -14.22 5.17
CA LEU A 210 -6.69 -13.81 4.12
C LEU A 210 -5.49 -14.75 4.01
N LYS A 211 -4.92 -15.19 5.15
CA LYS A 211 -3.84 -16.17 5.17
C LYS A 211 -4.29 -17.51 4.58
N ASN A 212 -5.49 -17.98 4.96
CA ASN A 212 -6.02 -19.27 4.52
C ASN A 212 -6.30 -19.32 3.01
N ILE A 213 -6.67 -18.22 2.39
CA ILE A 213 -6.82 -18.13 0.92
C ILE A 213 -5.50 -17.95 0.18
N GLY A 214 -4.36 -17.80 0.89
CA GLY A 214 -3.02 -17.75 0.30
C GLY A 214 -2.45 -16.35 0.06
N CYS A 215 -3.01 -15.29 0.66
CA CYS A 215 -2.40 -13.95 0.57
C CYS A 215 -0.99 -13.95 1.16
N SER A 216 -0.02 -13.37 0.45
CA SER A 216 1.37 -13.26 0.90
C SER A 216 1.51 -12.24 2.03
N ALA A 217 0.74 -11.15 1.95
CA ALA A 217 0.72 -10.10 2.96
C ALA A 217 -0.64 -9.39 2.99
N SER A 218 -0.81 -8.52 3.99
CA SER A 218 -1.98 -7.66 4.10
C SER A 218 -1.59 -6.28 4.62
N ILE A 219 -2.09 -5.21 3.96
CA ILE A 219 -1.97 -3.82 4.42
C ILE A 219 -3.08 -3.56 5.43
N VAL A 220 -2.69 -3.11 6.63
CA VAL A 220 -3.61 -2.81 7.73
C VAL A 220 -3.42 -1.37 8.18
N GLY A 221 -4.44 -0.56 8.02
CA GLY A 221 -4.43 0.86 8.43
C GLY A 221 -5.42 1.11 9.58
N LYS A 222 -6.63 1.53 9.25
CA LYS A 222 -7.67 2.02 10.17
C LYS A 222 -7.92 1.10 11.37
N ALA A 223 -7.88 -0.22 11.18
CA ALA A 223 -8.10 -1.19 12.25
C ALA A 223 -7.08 -1.09 13.40
N ILE A 224 -5.83 -0.68 13.10
CA ILE A 224 -4.80 -0.44 14.13
C ILE A 224 -5.12 0.87 14.87
N TYR A 225 -5.32 1.95 14.14
CA TYR A 225 -5.55 3.28 14.72
C TYR A 225 -6.82 3.35 15.57
N GLU A 226 -7.86 2.62 15.20
CA GLU A 226 -9.12 2.54 15.96
C GLU A 226 -9.12 1.41 17.00
N ASN A 227 -7.96 0.82 17.31
CA ASN A 227 -7.80 -0.25 18.29
C ASN A 227 -8.71 -1.47 18.07
N LYS A 228 -9.18 -1.71 16.83
CA LYS A 228 -9.90 -2.94 16.47
C LYS A 228 -8.96 -4.15 16.51
N ILE A 229 -7.71 -3.94 16.11
CA ILE A 229 -6.62 -4.91 16.24
C ILE A 229 -5.47 -4.21 16.98
N SER A 230 -5.14 -4.65 18.19
CA SER A 230 -4.02 -4.07 18.93
C SER A 230 -2.67 -4.56 18.38
N LEU A 231 -1.62 -3.74 18.53
CA LEU A 231 -0.26 -4.11 18.11
C LEU A 231 0.20 -5.42 18.76
N LYS A 232 -0.11 -5.65 20.03
CA LYS A 232 0.18 -6.92 20.73
C LYS A 232 -0.45 -8.13 20.05
N LYS A 233 -1.67 -8.00 19.51
CA LYS A 233 -2.32 -9.09 18.76
C LYS A 233 -1.64 -9.32 17.41
N LEU A 234 -1.14 -8.27 16.75
CA LEU A 234 -0.38 -8.40 15.49
C LEU A 234 0.99 -9.03 15.73
N GLU A 235 1.67 -8.68 16.84
CA GLU A 235 2.91 -9.31 17.27
C GLU A 235 2.72 -10.83 17.44
N LEU A 236 1.68 -11.26 18.16
CA LEU A 236 1.35 -12.68 18.34
C LEU A 236 1.01 -13.36 17.01
N PHE A 237 0.24 -12.71 16.16
CA PHE A 237 -0.08 -13.24 14.82
C PHE A 237 1.17 -13.45 13.98
N ASN A 238 2.14 -12.55 14.03
CA ASN A 238 3.42 -12.69 13.32
C ASN A 238 4.32 -13.78 13.91
N SER A 239 4.34 -13.96 15.25
CA SER A 239 5.19 -14.95 15.91
C SER A 239 4.73 -16.40 15.72
N THR A 240 3.46 -16.60 15.37
CA THR A 240 2.87 -17.94 15.09
C THR A 240 2.93 -18.30 13.59
N ASN A 241 3.56 -17.51 12.76
CA ASN A 241 3.72 -17.66 11.32
C ASN A 241 5.18 -17.68 10.90
#